data_5095f041579272b446c8f658206d37f2
#
_entry.id   5095f041579272b446c8f658206d37f2
#
_cell.length_a   1.000
_cell.length_b   1.000
_cell.length_c   1.000
_cell.angle_alpha   90.00
_cell.angle_beta   90.00
_cell.angle_gamma   90.00
#
_symmetry.space_group_name_H-M   'P 1'
#
loop_
_entity.id
_entity.type
_entity.pdbx_description
1 polymer ?
#
loop_
_entity_poly.entity_id
_entity_poly.type
_entity_poly.pdbx_seq_one_letter_code
_entity_poly.pdbx_strand_id
1 'polypeptide(L)'
;MNFHDLAIESIAYELPPVAVSTEQLVRRLDPVLRRFKIPVDAMLQLTGIIERRFWTRGHPMHLAATDVARRAIQRAGIAPGQVGILISTSVSKDYLEPSMASLVHGDLGLTQECRNFDLANACLGFLNGIEVAGRMIESGVADYALLVDGESAGDVVEATITRLQDPSTTLRDFWEAFATLTLGSAAVAMVLTKGSLSQTTHRVNGCVSLADTANSRLCMGTAERMVTDSTRLLKAGVVLAQKTWGVASNQLNRWSEQGIGHYICHQVGASHMQALVEALGISFAKCVLSYPTHGNVGPAAVPLTLALATESGRVKEGDHVALMGIGSGLNVTMMSVTW
;
A
#
# COMPACT_ATOMS: atom_id res chain seq x y z
N MET A 1 9.81 4.74 17.73
CA MET A 1 8.97 3.88 18.60
C MET A 1 9.39 2.44 18.39
N ASN A 2 9.70 1.65 19.44
CA ASN A 2 10.12 0.27 19.34
C ASN A 2 9.02 -0.67 19.81
N PHE A 3 8.93 -1.85 19.19
CA PHE A 3 8.15 -2.99 19.66
C PHE A 3 9.08 -3.96 20.38
N HIS A 4 8.57 -4.62 21.40
CA HIS A 4 9.33 -5.59 22.22
C HIS A 4 8.95 -7.04 21.89
N ASP A 5 7.69 -7.27 21.53
CA ASP A 5 7.16 -8.63 21.32
C ASP A 5 6.08 -8.64 20.23
N LEU A 6 6.38 -8.10 19.04
CA LEU A 6 5.47 -8.08 17.90
C LEU A 6 6.01 -8.89 16.74
N ALA A 7 5.21 -9.80 16.20
CA ALA A 7 5.54 -10.66 15.07
C ALA A 7 4.50 -10.58 13.94
N ILE A 8 4.97 -10.81 12.71
CA ILE A 8 4.13 -11.11 11.54
C ILE A 8 4.00 -12.62 11.44
N GLU A 9 2.80 -13.14 11.70
CA GLU A 9 2.54 -14.58 11.67
C GLU A 9 2.30 -15.09 10.26
N SER A 10 1.54 -14.32 9.46
CA SER A 10 1.26 -14.69 8.08
C SER A 10 0.92 -13.49 7.24
N ILE A 11 1.10 -13.64 5.91
CA ILE A 11 0.61 -12.72 4.88
C ILE A 11 -0.06 -13.55 3.79
N ALA A 12 -1.20 -13.05 3.28
CA ALA A 12 -1.86 -13.56 2.10
C ALA A 12 -2.29 -12.41 1.19
N TYR A 13 -2.30 -12.65 -0.11
CA TYR A 13 -2.73 -11.64 -1.09
C TYR A 13 -3.54 -12.27 -2.22
N GLU A 14 -4.25 -11.44 -2.95
CA GLU A 14 -4.92 -11.78 -4.19
C GLU A 14 -4.71 -10.70 -5.24
N LEU A 15 -4.40 -11.15 -6.45
CA LEU A 15 -4.30 -10.29 -7.62
C LEU A 15 -5.57 -10.42 -8.45
N PRO A 16 -6.19 -9.30 -8.84
CA PRO A 16 -7.39 -9.31 -9.66
C PRO A 16 -7.19 -10.02 -11.00
N PRO A 17 -8.24 -10.60 -11.59
CA PRO A 17 -8.13 -11.44 -12.79
C PRO A 17 -7.88 -10.66 -14.08
N VAL A 18 -8.26 -9.37 -14.15
CA VAL A 18 -8.19 -8.60 -15.40
C VAL A 18 -6.86 -7.87 -15.49
N ALA A 19 -5.95 -8.35 -16.33
CA ALA A 19 -4.69 -7.65 -16.63
C ALA A 19 -4.94 -6.57 -17.70
N VAL A 20 -4.43 -5.37 -17.47
CA VAL A 20 -4.52 -4.22 -18.39
C VAL A 20 -3.15 -3.61 -18.59
N SER A 21 -2.63 -3.68 -19.82
CA SER A 21 -1.33 -3.11 -20.15
C SER A 21 -1.38 -1.58 -20.26
N THR A 22 -0.22 -0.93 -20.06
CA THR A 22 -0.10 0.50 -20.33
C THR A 22 -0.41 0.82 -21.80
N GLU A 23 -0.04 -0.07 -22.73
CA GLU A 23 -0.36 0.09 -24.14
C GLU A 23 -1.88 0.12 -24.39
N GLN A 24 -2.67 -0.74 -23.72
CA GLN A 24 -4.13 -0.72 -23.82
C GLN A 24 -4.72 0.60 -23.31
N LEU A 25 -4.21 1.18 -22.21
CA LEU A 25 -4.63 2.49 -21.73
C LEU A 25 -4.25 3.61 -22.71
N VAL A 26 -3.03 3.57 -23.22
CA VAL A 26 -2.52 4.53 -24.22
C VAL A 26 -3.37 4.52 -25.48
N ARG A 27 -3.73 3.37 -26.01
CA ARG A 27 -4.64 3.26 -27.19
C ARG A 27 -5.98 3.96 -26.96
N ARG A 28 -6.54 3.83 -25.75
CA ARG A 28 -7.80 4.50 -25.38
C ARG A 28 -7.65 6.02 -25.24
N LEU A 29 -6.48 6.47 -24.86
CA LEU A 29 -6.13 7.90 -24.68
C LEU A 29 -5.48 8.52 -25.95
N ASP A 30 -5.28 7.78 -27.04
CA ASP A 30 -4.60 8.24 -28.25
C ASP A 30 -5.17 9.58 -28.78
N PRO A 31 -6.50 9.81 -28.87
CA PRO A 31 -7.02 11.11 -29.30
C PRO A 31 -6.63 12.27 -28.38
N VAL A 32 -6.54 11.99 -27.07
CA VAL A 32 -6.14 12.97 -26.04
C VAL A 32 -4.65 13.28 -26.13
N LEU A 33 -3.81 12.22 -26.25
CA LEU A 33 -2.37 12.34 -26.37
C LEU A 33 -1.97 13.14 -27.63
N ARG A 34 -2.60 12.86 -28.77
CA ARG A 34 -2.41 13.61 -30.02
C ARG A 34 -2.81 15.08 -29.88
N ARG A 35 -3.97 15.36 -29.27
CA ARG A 35 -4.45 16.71 -29.02
C ARG A 35 -3.45 17.55 -28.24
N PHE A 36 -2.81 16.94 -27.22
CA PHE A 36 -1.83 17.61 -26.36
C PHE A 36 -0.37 17.43 -26.81
N LYS A 37 -0.13 16.75 -27.95
CA LYS A 37 1.22 16.44 -28.47
C LYS A 37 2.09 15.69 -27.45
N ILE A 38 1.48 14.78 -26.67
CA ILE A 38 2.18 13.93 -25.72
C ILE A 38 2.62 12.65 -26.45
N PRO A 39 3.90 12.25 -26.38
CA PRO A 39 4.38 11.01 -26.97
C PRO A 39 3.62 9.79 -26.43
N VAL A 40 3.29 8.82 -27.28
CA VAL A 40 2.52 7.62 -26.91
C VAL A 40 3.25 6.74 -25.89
N ASP A 41 4.58 6.79 -25.85
CA ASP A 41 5.43 6.06 -24.93
C ASP A 41 5.68 6.81 -23.59
N ALA A 42 5.27 8.09 -23.50
CA ALA A 42 5.50 8.92 -22.33
C ALA A 42 4.97 8.28 -21.02
N MET A 43 3.80 7.65 -21.06
CA MET A 43 3.25 6.97 -19.87
C MET A 43 4.17 5.85 -19.39
N LEU A 44 4.67 5.01 -20.31
CA LEU A 44 5.57 3.91 -19.95
C LEU A 44 6.93 4.46 -19.47
N GLN A 45 7.47 5.45 -20.14
CA GLN A 45 8.77 6.06 -19.77
C GLN A 45 8.73 6.72 -18.41
N LEU A 46 7.65 7.44 -18.07
CA LEU A 46 7.52 8.15 -16.79
C LEU A 46 7.20 7.19 -15.64
N THR A 47 6.37 6.18 -15.89
CA THR A 47 5.86 5.32 -14.82
C THR A 47 6.62 4.00 -14.69
N GLY A 48 7.18 3.48 -15.77
CA GLY A 48 7.76 2.14 -15.82
C GLY A 48 6.72 1.02 -15.59
N ILE A 49 5.40 1.35 -15.60
CA ILE A 49 4.33 0.39 -15.40
C ILE A 49 3.99 -0.27 -16.73
N ILE A 50 4.27 -1.56 -16.84
CA ILE A 50 3.99 -2.36 -18.03
C ILE A 50 2.52 -2.77 -18.04
N GLU A 51 2.04 -3.29 -16.90
CA GLU A 51 0.65 -3.67 -16.71
C GLU A 51 0.19 -3.39 -15.27
N ARG A 52 -1.13 -3.43 -15.06
CA ARG A 52 -1.80 -3.46 -13.77
C ARG A 52 -2.99 -4.40 -13.85
N ARG A 53 -3.57 -4.70 -12.69
CA ARG A 53 -4.72 -5.59 -12.63
C ARG A 53 -5.92 -4.88 -12.04
N PHE A 54 -7.10 -5.26 -12.51
CA PHE A 54 -8.38 -4.76 -12.03
C PHE A 54 -9.32 -5.91 -11.71
N TRP A 55 -10.18 -5.70 -10.71
CA TRP A 55 -11.30 -6.58 -10.45
C TRP A 55 -12.32 -6.51 -11.60
N THR A 56 -13.13 -7.53 -11.74
CA THR A 56 -14.32 -7.44 -12.60
C THR A 56 -15.23 -6.34 -12.04
N ARG A 57 -15.87 -5.60 -12.95
CA ARG A 57 -16.72 -4.48 -12.56
C ARG A 57 -17.77 -4.91 -11.52
N GLY A 58 -17.91 -4.13 -10.46
CA GLY A 58 -18.86 -4.39 -9.37
C GLY A 58 -18.43 -5.48 -8.40
N HIS A 59 -17.18 -5.97 -8.46
CA HIS A 59 -16.68 -6.89 -7.45
C HIS A 59 -16.54 -6.19 -6.10
N PRO A 60 -17.22 -6.65 -5.03
CA PRO A 60 -17.17 -5.98 -3.74
C PRO A 60 -15.81 -6.13 -3.05
N MET A 61 -15.26 -5.03 -2.54
CA MET A 61 -13.92 -5.05 -1.92
C MET A 61 -13.90 -5.75 -0.57
N HIS A 62 -14.99 -5.72 0.20
CA HIS A 62 -15.06 -6.49 1.44
C HIS A 62 -14.97 -8.00 1.18
N LEU A 63 -15.49 -8.53 0.05
CA LEU A 63 -15.35 -9.95 -0.29
C LEU A 63 -13.90 -10.29 -0.67
N ALA A 64 -13.24 -9.44 -1.48
CA ALA A 64 -11.81 -9.63 -1.77
C ALA A 64 -10.96 -9.61 -0.50
N ALA A 65 -11.23 -8.66 0.43
CA ALA A 65 -10.57 -8.59 1.72
C ALA A 65 -10.87 -9.82 2.60
N THR A 66 -12.12 -10.32 2.59
CA THR A 66 -12.53 -11.51 3.33
C THR A 66 -11.82 -12.77 2.83
N ASP A 67 -11.68 -12.93 1.52
CA ASP A 67 -11.04 -14.12 0.93
C ASP A 67 -9.53 -14.17 1.23
N VAL A 68 -8.83 -13.03 1.18
CA VAL A 68 -7.43 -12.99 1.61
C VAL A 68 -7.28 -13.15 3.11
N ALA A 69 -8.23 -12.66 3.91
CA ALA A 69 -8.27 -12.82 5.35
C ALA A 69 -8.39 -14.30 5.77
N ARG A 70 -9.29 -15.06 5.14
CA ARG A 70 -9.41 -16.52 5.36
C ARG A 70 -8.09 -17.24 5.10
N ARG A 71 -7.42 -16.89 4.00
CA ARG A 71 -6.10 -17.46 3.65
C ARG A 71 -5.02 -17.08 4.66
N ALA A 72 -5.01 -15.83 5.14
CA ALA A 72 -4.05 -15.39 6.16
C ALA A 72 -4.26 -16.12 7.49
N ILE A 73 -5.51 -16.25 7.95
CA ILE A 73 -5.88 -17.02 9.15
C ILE A 73 -5.46 -18.49 9.02
N GLN A 74 -5.72 -19.10 7.85
CA GLN A 74 -5.33 -20.49 7.58
C GLN A 74 -3.80 -20.65 7.57
N ARG A 75 -3.06 -19.73 6.94
CA ARG A 75 -1.59 -19.74 6.92
C ARG A 75 -0.98 -19.55 8.32
N ALA A 76 -1.63 -18.76 9.16
CA ALA A 76 -1.25 -18.58 10.57
C ALA A 76 -1.53 -19.82 11.44
N GLY A 77 -2.28 -20.79 10.95
CA GLY A 77 -2.65 -21.98 11.72
C GLY A 77 -3.57 -21.72 12.90
N ILE A 78 -4.32 -20.60 12.89
CA ILE A 78 -5.22 -20.20 13.98
C ILE A 78 -6.69 -20.39 13.58
N ALA A 79 -7.57 -20.53 14.59
CA ALA A 79 -9.00 -20.49 14.34
C ALA A 79 -9.50 -19.03 14.23
N PRO A 80 -10.57 -18.74 13.44
CA PRO A 80 -11.16 -17.40 13.38
C PRO A 80 -11.51 -16.80 14.75
N GLY A 81 -11.95 -17.62 15.69
CA GLY A 81 -12.29 -17.18 17.06
C GLY A 81 -11.09 -16.70 17.91
N GLN A 82 -9.85 -16.90 17.46
CA GLN A 82 -8.65 -16.38 18.12
C GLN A 82 -8.30 -14.96 17.70
N VAL A 83 -8.90 -14.46 16.61
CA VAL A 83 -8.71 -13.08 16.16
C VAL A 83 -9.47 -12.14 17.09
N GLY A 84 -8.74 -11.34 17.86
CA GLY A 84 -9.34 -10.39 18.81
C GLY A 84 -9.39 -8.94 18.30
N ILE A 85 -8.71 -8.66 17.17
CA ILE A 85 -8.68 -7.34 16.51
C ILE A 85 -8.73 -7.54 15.02
N LEU A 86 -9.64 -6.84 14.32
CA LEU A 86 -9.71 -6.73 12.87
C LEU A 86 -9.64 -5.27 12.47
N ILE A 87 -8.66 -4.90 11.63
CA ILE A 87 -8.51 -3.55 11.10
C ILE A 87 -8.54 -3.61 9.58
N SER A 88 -9.46 -2.88 8.95
CA SER A 88 -9.41 -2.61 7.51
C SER A 88 -8.65 -1.32 7.25
N THR A 89 -7.72 -1.37 6.29
CA THR A 89 -6.87 -0.23 5.93
C THR A 89 -7.19 0.34 4.55
N SER A 90 -8.23 -0.17 3.91
CA SER A 90 -8.61 0.14 2.54
C SER A 90 -8.99 1.61 2.33
N VAL A 91 -8.52 2.16 1.23
CA VAL A 91 -9.03 3.44 0.67
C VAL A 91 -10.31 3.18 -0.11
N SER A 92 -10.34 2.09 -0.89
CA SER A 92 -11.53 1.66 -1.62
C SER A 92 -12.56 1.08 -0.67
N LYS A 93 -13.79 1.60 -0.71
CA LYS A 93 -14.88 1.17 0.16
C LYS A 93 -16.14 0.91 -0.65
N ASP A 94 -16.81 -0.19 -0.35
CA ASP A 94 -18.11 -0.52 -0.96
C ASP A 94 -19.22 0.40 -0.44
N TYR A 95 -19.12 0.80 0.85
CA TYR A 95 -20.12 1.61 1.56
C TYR A 95 -19.44 2.64 2.46
N LEU A 96 -20.12 3.75 2.71
CA LEU A 96 -19.75 4.68 3.79
C LEU A 96 -20.08 4.10 5.16
N GLU A 97 -21.19 3.37 5.25
CA GLU A 97 -21.70 2.63 6.41
C GLU A 97 -22.33 1.32 5.94
N PRO A 98 -22.04 0.20 6.63
CA PRO A 98 -21.11 0.01 7.75
C PRO A 98 -19.65 0.11 7.34
N SER A 99 -18.74 0.06 8.34
CA SER A 99 -17.29 -0.04 8.07
C SER A 99 -16.95 -1.31 7.29
N MET A 100 -15.91 -1.26 6.47
CA MET A 100 -15.44 -2.45 5.75
C MET A 100 -15.01 -3.56 6.72
N ALA A 101 -14.38 -3.20 7.84
CA ALA A 101 -14.02 -4.15 8.89
C ALA A 101 -15.25 -4.87 9.45
N SER A 102 -16.40 -4.20 9.61
CA SER A 102 -17.62 -4.85 10.09
C SER A 102 -18.19 -5.87 9.11
N LEU A 103 -18.11 -5.60 7.80
CA LEU A 103 -18.53 -6.56 6.77
C LEU A 103 -17.62 -7.79 6.77
N VAL A 104 -16.31 -7.58 6.75
CA VAL A 104 -15.31 -8.66 6.80
C VAL A 104 -15.45 -9.48 8.09
N HIS A 105 -15.69 -8.83 9.24
CA HIS A 105 -15.92 -9.50 10.51
C HIS A 105 -17.11 -10.46 10.43
N GLY A 106 -18.24 -10.01 9.88
CA GLY A 106 -19.43 -10.83 9.69
C GLY A 106 -19.20 -12.01 8.74
N ASP A 107 -18.56 -11.74 7.58
CA ASP A 107 -18.25 -12.74 6.55
C ASP A 107 -17.27 -13.84 7.02
N LEU A 108 -16.38 -13.50 7.94
CA LEU A 108 -15.45 -14.44 8.59
C LEU A 108 -16.08 -15.20 9.74
N GLY A 109 -17.23 -14.75 10.27
CA GLY A 109 -17.86 -15.32 11.47
C GLY A 109 -16.97 -15.16 12.71
N LEU A 110 -16.33 -13.99 12.87
CA LEU A 110 -15.51 -13.71 14.05
C LEU A 110 -16.39 -13.56 15.29
N THR A 111 -15.77 -13.71 16.48
CA THR A 111 -16.52 -13.65 17.74
C THR A 111 -16.92 -12.21 18.11
N GLN A 112 -17.91 -12.05 18.96
CA GLN A 112 -18.39 -10.73 19.43
C GLN A 112 -17.32 -9.95 20.22
N GLU A 113 -16.32 -10.63 20.75
CA GLU A 113 -15.19 -10.04 21.46
C GLU A 113 -14.14 -9.43 20.50
N CYS A 114 -14.17 -9.81 19.22
CA CYS A 114 -13.26 -9.24 18.22
C CYS A 114 -13.60 -7.78 17.93
N ARG A 115 -12.71 -6.88 18.27
CA ARG A 115 -12.84 -5.45 17.93
C ARG A 115 -12.58 -5.24 16.45
N ASN A 116 -13.46 -4.49 15.78
CA ASN A 116 -13.30 -4.21 14.35
C ASN A 116 -13.53 -2.73 14.06
N PHE A 117 -12.68 -2.16 13.17
CA PHE A 117 -12.79 -0.78 12.72
C PHE A 117 -11.94 -0.55 11.48
N ASP A 118 -12.26 0.52 10.72
CA ASP A 118 -11.45 1.00 9.61
C ASP A 118 -10.42 2.02 10.10
N LEU A 119 -9.20 1.93 9.57
CA LEU A 119 -8.12 2.88 9.76
C LEU A 119 -7.69 3.42 8.40
N ALA A 120 -8.15 4.62 8.05
CA ALA A 120 -7.84 5.25 6.78
C ALA A 120 -6.72 6.29 6.93
N ASN A 121 -5.62 6.10 6.20
CA ASN A 121 -4.57 7.10 6.03
C ASN A 121 -3.95 7.02 4.62
N ALA A 122 -4.81 7.08 3.59
CA ALA A 122 -4.41 6.92 2.19
C ALA A 122 -3.46 5.71 2.03
N CYS A 123 -2.44 5.81 1.18
CA CYS A 123 -1.49 4.73 0.91
C CYS A 123 -0.65 4.28 2.12
N LEU A 124 -0.77 4.96 3.26
CA LEU A 124 -0.05 4.62 4.49
C LEU A 124 -0.86 3.76 5.46
N GLY A 125 -2.17 3.57 5.17
CA GLY A 125 -3.10 2.89 6.07
C GLY A 125 -2.59 1.57 6.62
N PHE A 126 -2.00 0.72 5.78
CA PHE A 126 -1.54 -0.61 6.21
C PHE A 126 -0.39 -0.54 7.23
N LEU A 127 0.63 0.29 7.02
CA LEU A 127 1.72 0.46 7.98
C LEU A 127 1.22 1.05 9.30
N ASN A 128 0.28 2.00 9.25
CA ASN A 128 -0.36 2.52 10.47
C ASN A 128 -1.23 1.44 11.14
N GLY A 129 -1.87 0.57 10.36
CA GLY A 129 -2.58 -0.61 10.88
C GLY A 129 -1.66 -1.53 11.68
N ILE A 130 -0.46 -1.83 11.15
CA ILE A 130 0.55 -2.61 11.88
C ILE A 130 0.94 -1.91 13.19
N GLU A 131 1.17 -0.60 13.15
CA GLU A 131 1.54 0.19 14.33
C GLU A 131 0.45 0.15 15.40
N VAL A 132 -0.81 0.39 15.04
CA VAL A 132 -1.94 0.41 15.97
C VAL A 132 -2.22 -0.99 16.51
N ALA A 133 -2.32 -2.01 15.65
CA ALA A 133 -2.53 -3.39 16.06
C ALA A 133 -1.42 -3.90 16.97
N GLY A 134 -0.15 -3.58 16.64
CA GLY A 134 1.00 -3.94 17.44
C GLY A 134 0.92 -3.38 18.87
N ARG A 135 0.50 -2.12 19.02
CA ARG A 135 0.29 -1.53 20.36
C ARG A 135 -0.85 -2.16 21.11
N MET A 136 -1.92 -2.51 20.43
CA MET A 136 -3.04 -3.21 21.05
C MET A 136 -2.63 -4.61 21.52
N ILE A 137 -1.82 -5.34 20.73
CA ILE A 137 -1.25 -6.64 21.10
C ILE A 137 -0.32 -6.51 22.33
N GLU A 138 0.64 -5.60 22.30
CA GLU A 138 1.59 -5.40 23.41
C GLU A 138 0.91 -4.93 24.71
N SER A 139 -0.20 -4.18 24.59
CA SER A 139 -1.01 -3.78 25.76
C SER A 139 -1.93 -4.90 26.30
N GLY A 140 -1.93 -6.08 25.67
CA GLY A 140 -2.72 -7.22 26.10
C GLY A 140 -4.20 -7.17 25.72
N VAL A 141 -4.59 -6.31 24.76
CA VAL A 141 -5.98 -6.23 24.27
C VAL A 141 -6.39 -7.50 23.53
N ALA A 142 -5.46 -8.12 22.79
CA ALA A 142 -5.63 -9.39 22.10
C ALA A 142 -4.28 -10.05 21.83
N ASP A 143 -4.32 -11.35 21.57
CA ASP A 143 -3.12 -12.10 21.18
C ASP A 143 -2.89 -12.07 19.67
N TYR A 144 -3.95 -12.01 18.87
CA TYR A 144 -3.90 -11.96 17.42
C TYR A 144 -4.69 -10.78 16.88
N ALA A 145 -4.09 -10.09 15.90
CA ALA A 145 -4.74 -9.06 15.10
C ALA A 145 -4.68 -9.43 13.61
N LEU A 146 -5.78 -9.18 12.91
CA LEU A 146 -5.91 -9.34 11.48
C LEU A 146 -6.01 -7.97 10.83
N LEU A 147 -5.09 -7.67 9.92
CA LEU A 147 -5.16 -6.50 9.05
C LEU A 147 -5.66 -6.95 7.68
N VAL A 148 -6.58 -6.21 7.10
CA VAL A 148 -7.09 -6.47 5.75
C VAL A 148 -7.07 -5.20 4.92
N ASP A 149 -6.83 -5.38 3.64
CA ASP A 149 -6.83 -4.31 2.64
C ASP A 149 -7.40 -4.85 1.33
N GLY A 150 -8.39 -4.17 0.77
CA GLY A 150 -8.94 -4.48 -0.54
C GLY A 150 -9.02 -3.20 -1.37
N GLU A 151 -8.24 -3.14 -2.46
CA GLU A 151 -8.16 -1.96 -3.29
C GLU A 151 -8.72 -2.21 -4.69
N SER A 152 -9.58 -1.29 -5.14
CA SER A 152 -10.13 -1.26 -6.50
C SER A 152 -9.87 0.08 -7.15
N ALA A 153 -9.19 0.06 -8.29
CA ALA A 153 -8.91 1.26 -9.08
C ALA A 153 -9.67 1.28 -10.42
N GLY A 154 -10.35 0.19 -10.79
CA GLY A 154 -10.96 0.06 -12.11
C GLY A 154 -11.93 1.20 -12.43
N ASP A 155 -12.90 1.46 -11.55
CA ASP A 155 -13.95 2.45 -11.81
C ASP A 155 -13.41 3.89 -11.86
N VAL A 156 -12.49 4.28 -10.97
CA VAL A 156 -11.90 5.62 -10.99
C VAL A 156 -10.97 5.83 -12.19
N VAL A 157 -10.29 4.78 -12.67
CA VAL A 157 -9.50 4.82 -13.91
C VAL A 157 -10.42 4.98 -15.12
N GLU A 158 -11.51 4.21 -15.20
CA GLU A 158 -12.50 4.31 -16.27
C GLU A 158 -13.16 5.70 -16.33
N ALA A 159 -13.61 6.21 -15.18
CA ALA A 159 -14.18 7.56 -15.08
C ALA A 159 -13.17 8.62 -15.51
N THR A 160 -11.89 8.45 -15.15
CA THR A 160 -10.81 9.36 -15.55
C THR A 160 -10.57 9.32 -17.06
N ILE A 161 -10.49 8.15 -17.68
CA ILE A 161 -10.32 8.02 -19.14
C ILE A 161 -11.49 8.69 -19.87
N THR A 162 -12.74 8.42 -19.44
CA THR A 162 -13.94 9.04 -20.02
C THR A 162 -13.89 10.57 -19.94
N ARG A 163 -13.51 11.11 -18.77
CA ARG A 163 -13.38 12.56 -18.58
C ARG A 163 -12.28 13.17 -19.46
N LEU A 164 -11.12 12.50 -19.58
CA LEU A 164 -10.01 12.98 -20.38
C LEU A 164 -10.35 13.01 -21.88
N GLN A 165 -11.24 12.16 -22.36
CA GLN A 165 -11.71 12.13 -23.75
C GLN A 165 -12.64 13.29 -24.09
N ASP A 166 -13.20 13.99 -23.09
CA ASP A 166 -14.03 15.18 -23.32
C ASP A 166 -13.22 16.26 -24.06
N PRO A 167 -13.78 16.86 -25.14
CA PRO A 167 -13.11 17.92 -25.89
C PRO A 167 -12.72 19.17 -25.06
N SER A 168 -13.45 19.44 -23.98
CA SER A 168 -13.20 20.58 -23.08
C SER A 168 -12.01 20.34 -22.12
N THR A 169 -11.53 19.11 -21.99
CA THR A 169 -10.39 18.77 -21.13
C THR A 169 -9.13 19.51 -21.57
N THR A 170 -8.46 20.13 -20.63
CA THR A 170 -7.21 20.87 -20.84
C THR A 170 -5.97 19.99 -20.61
N LEU A 171 -4.79 20.44 -21.05
CA LEU A 171 -3.51 19.79 -20.74
C LEU A 171 -3.25 19.75 -19.22
N ARG A 172 -3.70 20.75 -18.48
CA ARG A 172 -3.61 20.78 -17.02
C ARG A 172 -4.44 19.66 -16.40
N ASP A 173 -5.69 19.46 -16.84
CA ASP A 173 -6.56 18.39 -16.35
C ASP A 173 -5.93 17.01 -16.61
N PHE A 174 -5.24 16.84 -17.75
CA PHE A 174 -4.52 15.60 -18.04
C PHE A 174 -3.41 15.33 -17.01
N TRP A 175 -2.57 16.32 -16.71
CA TRP A 175 -1.49 16.14 -15.74
C TRP A 175 -2.00 15.99 -14.30
N GLU A 176 -3.06 16.70 -13.93
CA GLU A 176 -3.71 16.54 -12.62
C GLU A 176 -4.35 15.14 -12.44
N ALA A 177 -4.80 14.53 -13.54
CA ALA A 177 -5.37 13.18 -13.53
C ALA A 177 -4.32 12.06 -13.73
N PHE A 178 -3.08 12.40 -14.11
CA PHE A 178 -2.07 11.41 -14.54
C PHE A 178 -1.79 10.35 -13.48
N ALA A 179 -1.75 10.72 -12.20
CA ALA A 179 -1.54 9.78 -11.10
C ALA A 179 -2.62 8.71 -11.03
N THR A 180 -3.88 9.01 -11.39
CA THR A 180 -4.96 8.01 -11.44
C THR A 180 -4.67 6.90 -12.47
N LEU A 181 -4.00 7.24 -13.58
CA LEU A 181 -3.64 6.28 -14.63
C LEU A 181 -2.52 5.31 -14.22
N THR A 182 -1.88 5.54 -13.07
CA THR A 182 -0.87 4.62 -12.50
C THR A 182 -1.49 3.57 -11.59
N LEU A 183 -2.76 3.73 -11.19
CA LEU A 183 -3.40 2.89 -10.20
C LEU A 183 -3.60 1.45 -10.70
N GLY A 184 -3.49 0.52 -9.75
CA GLY A 184 -3.84 -0.89 -9.87
C GLY A 184 -4.70 -1.33 -8.69
N SER A 185 -5.10 -2.59 -8.69
CA SER A 185 -5.93 -3.20 -7.65
C SER A 185 -5.25 -4.43 -7.07
N ALA A 186 -5.51 -4.71 -5.80
CA ALA A 186 -5.07 -5.91 -5.09
C ALA A 186 -5.86 -6.09 -3.80
N ALA A 187 -5.81 -7.27 -3.20
CA ALA A 187 -6.20 -7.47 -1.82
C ALA A 187 -5.09 -8.14 -1.03
N VAL A 188 -4.91 -7.74 0.23
CA VAL A 188 -3.87 -8.28 1.12
C VAL A 188 -4.43 -8.43 2.54
N ALA A 189 -4.01 -9.48 3.23
CA ALA A 189 -4.26 -9.64 4.66
C ALA A 189 -2.99 -10.09 5.39
N MET A 190 -2.85 -9.65 6.62
CA MET A 190 -1.72 -9.99 7.50
C MET A 190 -2.23 -10.32 8.89
N VAL A 191 -1.75 -11.42 9.46
CA VAL A 191 -1.95 -11.75 10.87
C VAL A 191 -0.73 -11.31 11.65
N LEU A 192 -0.96 -10.54 12.71
CA LEU A 192 0.02 -10.13 13.70
C LEU A 192 -0.25 -10.84 15.02
N THR A 193 0.82 -11.14 15.78
CA THR A 193 0.72 -11.74 17.09
C THR A 193 1.87 -11.30 17.99
N LYS A 194 1.84 -11.70 19.27
CA LYS A 194 3.01 -11.61 20.16
C LYS A 194 4.12 -12.50 19.62
N GLY A 195 5.35 -12.03 19.65
CA GLY A 195 6.51 -12.82 19.24
C GLY A 195 6.66 -14.12 20.05
N SER A 196 6.25 -14.08 21.32
CA SER A 196 6.21 -15.24 22.23
C SER A 196 5.18 -16.33 21.83
N LEU A 197 4.16 -15.98 21.02
CA LEU A 197 3.15 -16.90 20.51
C LEU A 197 3.40 -17.30 19.05
N SER A 198 4.28 -16.56 18.37
CA SER A 198 4.51 -16.71 16.93
C SER A 198 5.22 -18.03 16.61
N GLN A 199 4.79 -18.64 15.50
CA GLN A 199 5.46 -19.80 14.88
C GLN A 199 6.56 -19.36 13.88
N THR A 200 6.66 -18.04 13.62
CA THR A 200 7.67 -17.47 12.71
C THR A 200 8.78 -16.73 13.47
N THR A 201 9.85 -16.40 12.76
CA THR A 201 10.94 -15.54 13.26
C THR A 201 10.75 -14.07 12.88
N HIS A 202 9.67 -13.74 12.16
CA HIS A 202 9.43 -12.43 11.58
C HIS A 202 9.04 -11.41 12.67
N ARG A 203 9.93 -10.48 12.98
CA ARG A 203 9.75 -9.51 14.07
C ARG A 203 9.60 -8.09 13.53
N VAL A 204 8.57 -7.38 13.99
CA VAL A 204 8.45 -5.92 13.79
C VAL A 204 9.23 -5.25 14.92
N ASN A 205 10.36 -4.64 14.57
CA ASN A 205 11.30 -4.10 15.57
C ASN A 205 10.88 -2.70 16.05
N GLY A 206 10.28 -1.90 15.17
CA GLY A 206 9.85 -0.54 15.48
C GLY A 206 9.52 0.27 14.25
N CYS A 207 8.98 1.48 14.49
CA CYS A 207 8.66 2.42 13.43
C CYS A 207 8.86 3.87 13.84
N VAL A 208 8.98 4.73 12.82
CA VAL A 208 9.02 6.19 12.93
C VAL A 208 8.03 6.77 11.94
N SER A 209 7.20 7.70 12.39
CA SER A 209 6.21 8.39 11.55
C SER A 209 6.38 9.90 11.68
N LEU A 210 6.36 10.61 10.54
CA LEU A 210 6.34 12.07 10.47
C LEU A 210 5.22 12.53 9.53
N ALA A 211 4.72 13.75 9.77
CA ALA A 211 3.69 14.40 8.98
C ALA A 211 4.10 15.78 8.47
N ASP A 212 3.64 16.14 7.28
CA ASP A 212 3.72 17.49 6.70
C ASP A 212 2.36 17.88 6.10
N THR A 213 1.43 18.26 6.96
CA THR A 213 0.05 18.56 6.59
C THR A 213 -0.13 19.90 5.88
N ALA A 214 0.90 20.75 5.81
CA ALA A 214 0.91 21.93 4.94
C ALA A 214 0.73 21.56 3.45
N ASN A 215 1.09 20.31 3.09
CA ASN A 215 0.99 19.76 1.75
C ASN A 215 -0.22 18.81 1.55
N SER A 216 -1.20 18.81 2.46
CA SER A 216 -2.35 17.89 2.45
C SER A 216 -3.25 17.99 1.22
N ARG A 217 -3.26 19.14 0.54
CA ARG A 217 -4.11 19.38 -0.63
C ARG A 217 -3.45 19.07 -1.98
N LEU A 218 -2.22 18.56 -1.98
CA LEU A 218 -1.51 18.23 -3.22
C LEU A 218 -2.03 16.97 -3.90
N CYS A 219 -2.71 16.09 -3.16
CA CYS A 219 -3.42 14.94 -3.70
C CYS A 219 -4.76 14.79 -2.97
N MET A 220 -5.85 14.94 -3.70
CA MET A 220 -7.20 14.81 -3.17
C MET A 220 -7.99 13.86 -4.06
N GLY A 221 -8.64 12.88 -3.44
CA GLY A 221 -9.43 11.86 -4.12
C GLY A 221 -10.83 11.72 -3.54
N THR A 222 -11.79 11.47 -4.43
CA THR A 222 -13.11 10.95 -4.13
C THR A 222 -13.27 9.61 -4.86
N ALA A 223 -14.39 8.93 -4.68
CA ALA A 223 -14.68 7.70 -5.41
C ALA A 223 -14.68 7.88 -6.96
N GLU A 224 -14.93 9.10 -7.44
CA GLU A 224 -15.09 9.38 -8.87
C GLU A 224 -13.91 10.13 -9.50
N ARG A 225 -13.13 10.82 -8.69
CA ARG A 225 -12.09 11.73 -9.19
C ARG A 225 -10.92 11.83 -8.23
N MET A 226 -9.69 11.72 -8.76
CA MET A 226 -8.48 12.10 -8.07
C MET A 226 -7.80 13.25 -8.81
N VAL A 227 -7.31 14.25 -8.06
CA VAL A 227 -6.56 15.41 -8.56
C VAL A 227 -5.24 15.47 -7.82
N THR A 228 -4.14 15.48 -8.56
CA THR A 228 -2.80 15.41 -7.97
C THR A 228 -1.84 16.40 -8.64
N ASP A 229 -1.25 17.28 -7.85
CA ASP A 229 -0.05 18.02 -8.26
C ASP A 229 1.17 17.12 -8.05
N SER A 230 1.42 16.23 -9.01
CA SER A 230 2.42 15.17 -8.90
C SER A 230 3.84 15.73 -8.69
N THR A 231 4.17 16.86 -9.30
CA THR A 231 5.49 17.49 -9.18
C THR A 231 5.74 18.03 -7.77
N ARG A 232 4.79 18.79 -7.22
CA ARG A 232 4.92 19.32 -5.86
C ARG A 232 4.80 18.22 -4.82
N LEU A 233 3.92 17.24 -5.05
CA LEU A 233 3.75 16.09 -4.17
C LEU A 233 5.05 15.28 -4.05
N LEU A 234 5.70 14.96 -5.18
CA LEU A 234 6.98 14.24 -5.19
C LEU A 234 8.05 15.02 -4.43
N LYS A 235 8.20 16.32 -4.72
CA LYS A 235 9.20 17.17 -4.05
C LYS A 235 8.97 17.23 -2.52
N ALA A 236 7.76 17.48 -2.09
CA ALA A 236 7.41 17.53 -0.66
C ALA A 236 7.59 16.15 0.01
N GLY A 237 7.18 15.08 -0.66
CA GLY A 237 7.32 13.71 -0.19
C GLY A 237 8.77 13.29 0.02
N VAL A 238 9.65 13.63 -0.92
CA VAL A 238 11.10 13.36 -0.82
C VAL A 238 11.71 14.09 0.39
N VAL A 239 11.37 15.36 0.59
CA VAL A 239 11.85 16.14 1.76
C VAL A 239 11.38 15.53 3.07
N LEU A 240 10.11 15.10 3.15
CA LEU A 240 9.58 14.46 4.34
C LEU A 240 10.23 13.09 4.57
N ALA A 241 10.46 12.31 3.50
CA ALA A 241 11.15 11.02 3.58
C ALA A 241 12.59 11.17 4.11
N GLN A 242 13.34 12.18 3.65
CA GLN A 242 14.70 12.46 4.16
C GLN A 242 14.68 12.79 5.66
N LYS A 243 13.74 13.62 6.10
CA LYS A 243 13.58 13.95 7.55
C LYS A 243 13.24 12.68 8.35
N THR A 244 12.31 11.86 7.84
CA THR A 244 11.91 10.62 8.52
C THR A 244 13.06 9.63 8.57
N TRP A 245 13.86 9.51 7.50
CA TRP A 245 15.07 8.68 7.47
C TRP A 245 16.07 9.11 8.53
N GLY A 246 16.33 10.41 8.68
CA GLY A 246 17.23 10.93 9.71
C GLY A 246 16.76 10.59 11.12
N VAL A 247 15.44 10.68 11.40
CA VAL A 247 14.88 10.27 12.69
C VAL A 247 14.98 8.77 12.88
N ALA A 248 14.66 7.99 11.86
CA ALA A 248 14.74 6.53 11.90
C ALA A 248 16.16 6.03 12.14
N SER A 249 17.17 6.65 11.52
CA SER A 249 18.59 6.31 11.73
C SER A 249 19.07 6.50 13.18
N ASN A 250 18.41 7.40 13.93
CA ASN A 250 18.72 7.64 15.33
C ASN A 250 17.89 6.77 16.30
N GLN A 251 16.75 6.25 15.88
CA GLN A 251 15.79 5.59 16.77
C GLN A 251 15.62 4.10 16.53
N LEU A 252 15.82 3.64 15.28
CA LEU A 252 15.65 2.25 14.90
C LEU A 252 17.00 1.54 14.84
N ASN A 253 17.06 0.36 15.43
CA ASN A 253 18.28 -0.43 15.43
C ASN A 253 18.65 -0.86 13.99
N ARG A 254 19.94 -0.81 13.64
CA ARG A 254 20.52 -1.16 12.33
C ARG A 254 19.88 -0.40 11.14
N TRP A 255 19.22 0.74 11.37
CA TRP A 255 18.62 1.56 10.30
C TRP A 255 19.70 2.39 9.61
N SER A 256 20.34 1.79 8.64
CA SER A 256 21.35 2.40 7.77
C SER A 256 21.40 1.64 6.45
N GLU A 257 22.01 2.24 5.42
CA GLU A 257 22.19 1.55 4.13
C GLU A 257 22.95 0.23 4.26
N GLN A 258 23.94 0.15 5.14
CA GLN A 258 24.71 -1.07 5.38
C GLN A 258 23.92 -2.12 6.18
N GLY A 259 23.05 -1.65 7.10
CA GLY A 259 22.31 -2.52 8.01
C GLY A 259 21.04 -3.11 7.40
N ILE A 260 20.43 -2.42 6.39
CA ILE A 260 19.22 -2.86 5.72
C ILE A 260 19.58 -3.72 4.50
N GLY A 261 18.98 -4.91 4.42
CA GLY A 261 19.12 -5.83 3.30
C GLY A 261 18.18 -5.52 2.15
N HIS A 262 16.93 -5.16 2.45
CA HIS A 262 15.89 -4.91 1.45
C HIS A 262 15.03 -3.70 1.80
N TYR A 263 14.68 -2.92 0.77
CA TYR A 263 13.73 -1.82 0.85
C TYR A 263 12.42 -2.21 0.17
N ILE A 264 11.35 -2.19 0.91
CA ILE A 264 9.98 -2.40 0.42
C ILE A 264 9.21 -1.10 0.63
N CYS A 265 9.12 -0.32 -0.45
CA CYS A 265 8.54 1.01 -0.42
C CYS A 265 7.12 1.00 -0.95
N HIS A 266 6.30 1.97 -0.55
CA HIS A 266 5.15 2.35 -1.34
C HIS A 266 5.61 2.83 -2.73
N GLN A 267 4.95 2.36 -3.79
CA GLN A 267 5.41 2.50 -5.16
C GLN A 267 4.32 3.14 -6.04
N VAL A 268 4.66 4.23 -6.70
CA VAL A 268 3.78 4.92 -7.66
C VAL A 268 4.26 4.70 -9.10
N GLY A 269 5.57 4.51 -9.28
CA GLY A 269 6.22 4.30 -10.57
C GLY A 269 7.71 4.60 -10.53
N ALA A 270 8.37 4.45 -11.69
CA ALA A 270 9.83 4.54 -11.83
C ALA A 270 10.40 5.88 -11.37
N SER A 271 9.84 7.00 -11.84
CA SER A 271 10.33 8.34 -11.48
C SER A 271 10.25 8.61 -9.97
N HIS A 272 9.18 8.12 -9.31
CA HIS A 272 9.02 8.23 -7.86
C HIS A 272 10.08 7.40 -7.12
N MET A 273 10.30 6.15 -7.53
CA MET A 273 11.30 5.27 -6.92
C MET A 273 12.71 5.81 -7.09
N GLN A 274 13.05 6.30 -8.30
CA GLN A 274 14.35 6.89 -8.57
C GLN A 274 14.62 8.10 -7.67
N ALA A 275 13.65 9.04 -7.58
CA ALA A 275 13.78 10.22 -6.74
C ALA A 275 13.94 9.87 -5.25
N LEU A 276 13.23 8.86 -4.76
CA LEU A 276 13.35 8.38 -3.37
C LEU A 276 14.73 7.78 -3.11
N VAL A 277 15.20 6.90 -3.98
CA VAL A 277 16.51 6.23 -3.87
C VAL A 277 17.66 7.25 -3.87
N GLU A 278 17.65 8.19 -4.81
CA GLU A 278 18.64 9.26 -4.88
C GLU A 278 18.64 10.14 -3.62
N ALA A 279 17.46 10.54 -3.18
CA ALA A 279 17.32 11.43 -2.03
C ALA A 279 17.76 10.81 -0.70
N LEU A 280 17.55 9.51 -0.54
CA LEU A 280 17.94 8.77 0.68
C LEU A 280 19.36 8.20 0.58
N GLY A 281 20.00 8.23 -0.59
CA GLY A 281 21.33 7.64 -0.80
C GLY A 281 21.35 6.12 -0.61
N ILE A 282 20.23 5.44 -0.95
CA ILE A 282 20.09 3.99 -0.80
C ILE A 282 20.32 3.27 -2.13
N SER A 283 20.68 1.99 -2.08
CA SER A 283 20.93 1.17 -3.27
C SER A 283 19.63 0.73 -3.94
N PHE A 284 19.46 1.08 -5.21
CA PHE A 284 18.32 0.60 -6.01
C PHE A 284 18.27 -0.94 -6.12
N ALA A 285 19.43 -1.60 -6.11
CA ALA A 285 19.51 -3.07 -6.17
C ALA A 285 18.87 -3.76 -4.95
N LYS A 286 18.79 -3.08 -3.80
CA LYS A 286 18.11 -3.56 -2.60
C LYS A 286 16.60 -3.30 -2.63
N CYS A 287 16.09 -2.47 -3.54
CA CYS A 287 14.67 -2.19 -3.66
C CYS A 287 13.94 -3.37 -4.32
N VAL A 288 12.82 -3.77 -3.73
CA VAL A 288 11.91 -4.73 -4.34
C VAL A 288 10.84 -3.98 -5.08
N LEU A 289 10.65 -4.30 -6.36
CA LEU A 289 9.72 -3.58 -7.24
C LEU A 289 8.51 -4.45 -7.56
N SER A 290 7.31 -3.92 -7.36
CA SER A 290 6.03 -4.52 -7.77
C SER A 290 5.27 -3.65 -8.77
N TYR A 291 5.50 -2.33 -8.80
CA TYR A 291 4.81 -1.41 -9.70
C TYR A 291 4.91 -1.76 -11.20
N PRO A 292 5.99 -2.38 -11.73
CA PRO A 292 6.04 -2.67 -13.16
C PRO A 292 4.89 -3.54 -13.67
N THR A 293 4.41 -4.46 -12.83
CA THR A 293 3.37 -5.44 -13.19
C THR A 293 2.06 -5.29 -12.41
N HIS A 294 2.03 -4.41 -11.39
CA HIS A 294 0.83 -4.24 -10.55
C HIS A 294 0.35 -2.78 -10.48
N GLY A 295 1.19 -1.81 -10.92
CA GLY A 295 0.89 -0.40 -10.76
C GLY A 295 0.94 0.05 -9.29
N ASN A 296 0.32 1.19 -9.01
CA ASN A 296 0.13 1.71 -7.67
C ASN A 296 -1.14 1.10 -7.05
N VAL A 297 -0.99 0.19 -6.13
CA VAL A 297 -2.11 -0.49 -5.44
C VAL A 297 -2.41 0.11 -4.05
N GLY A 298 -2.15 1.40 -3.88
CA GLY A 298 -2.48 2.12 -2.65
C GLY A 298 -1.83 1.54 -1.40
N PRO A 299 -2.56 1.42 -0.27
CA PRO A 299 -2.04 0.87 0.99
C PRO A 299 -1.63 -0.60 0.89
N ALA A 300 -2.18 -1.38 -0.04
CA ALA A 300 -1.78 -2.75 -0.30
C ALA A 300 -0.34 -2.86 -0.86
N ALA A 301 0.26 -1.79 -1.39
CA ALA A 301 1.54 -1.86 -2.11
C ALA A 301 2.68 -2.44 -1.26
N VAL A 302 2.85 -2.00 -0.02
CA VAL A 302 3.93 -2.47 0.85
C VAL A 302 3.74 -3.93 1.25
N PRO A 303 2.59 -4.35 1.83
CA PRO A 303 2.40 -5.75 2.23
C PRO A 303 2.35 -6.71 1.03
N LEU A 304 1.80 -6.32 -0.12
CA LEU A 304 1.85 -7.11 -1.35
C LEU A 304 3.30 -7.33 -1.81
N THR A 305 4.10 -6.25 -1.86
CA THR A 305 5.49 -6.35 -2.29
C THR A 305 6.31 -7.22 -1.34
N LEU A 306 6.05 -7.15 -0.02
CA LEU A 306 6.68 -8.02 0.97
C LEU A 306 6.32 -9.50 0.72
N ALA A 307 5.03 -9.80 0.50
CA ALA A 307 4.57 -11.16 0.21
C ALA A 307 5.22 -11.72 -1.07
N LEU A 308 5.24 -10.94 -2.16
CA LEU A 308 5.89 -11.33 -3.43
C LEU A 308 7.40 -11.55 -3.27
N ALA A 309 8.07 -10.68 -2.49
CA ALA A 309 9.51 -10.80 -2.22
C ALA A 309 9.85 -12.09 -1.45
N THR A 310 8.99 -12.45 -0.52
CA THR A 310 9.13 -13.67 0.28
C THR A 310 8.88 -14.92 -0.56
N GLU A 311 7.78 -14.94 -1.31
CA GLU A 311 7.44 -16.09 -2.18
C GLU A 311 8.48 -16.33 -3.27
N SER A 312 9.10 -15.26 -3.80
CA SER A 312 10.20 -15.38 -4.76
C SER A 312 11.56 -15.75 -4.13
N GLY A 313 11.65 -15.82 -2.81
CA GLY A 313 12.90 -16.08 -2.08
C GLY A 313 13.91 -14.94 -2.13
N ARG A 314 13.48 -13.74 -2.53
CA ARG A 314 14.32 -12.54 -2.51
C ARG A 314 14.51 -12.02 -1.08
N VAL A 315 13.48 -12.04 -0.26
CA VAL A 315 13.53 -11.82 1.19
C VAL A 315 13.52 -13.17 1.88
N LYS A 316 14.49 -13.40 2.76
CA LYS A 316 14.71 -14.67 3.46
C LYS A 316 14.70 -14.47 4.96
N GLU A 317 14.53 -15.56 5.69
CA GLU A 317 14.63 -15.59 7.15
C GLU A 317 15.93 -14.95 7.64
N GLY A 318 15.82 -14.06 8.61
CA GLY A 318 16.93 -13.29 9.18
C GLY A 318 17.27 -11.99 8.45
N ASP A 319 16.69 -11.74 7.27
CA ASP A 319 16.93 -10.49 6.54
C ASP A 319 16.36 -9.29 7.29
N HIS A 320 17.11 -8.18 7.28
CA HIS A 320 16.63 -6.90 7.80
C HIS A 320 15.95 -6.12 6.69
N VAL A 321 14.65 -5.90 6.82
CA VAL A 321 13.77 -5.29 5.82
C VAL A 321 13.27 -3.92 6.32
N ALA A 322 13.41 -2.90 5.48
CA ALA A 322 12.78 -1.60 5.69
C ALA A 322 11.45 -1.54 4.94
N LEU A 323 10.33 -1.44 5.67
CA LEU A 323 9.03 -1.13 5.09
C LEU A 323 8.85 0.39 5.13
N MET A 324 8.66 1.01 3.97
CA MET A 324 8.64 2.46 3.82
C MET A 324 7.38 2.92 3.11
N GLY A 325 6.49 3.60 3.83
CA GLY A 325 5.23 4.10 3.30
C GLY A 325 5.19 5.62 3.26
N ILE A 326 4.50 6.13 2.24
CA ILE A 326 4.09 7.53 2.13
C ILE A 326 2.63 7.57 1.70
N GLY A 327 1.86 8.44 2.34
CA GLY A 327 0.46 8.68 2.00
C GLY A 327 0.19 10.16 1.78
N SER A 328 -0.91 10.43 1.03
CA SER A 328 -1.45 11.78 0.93
C SER A 328 -1.72 12.32 2.32
N GLY A 329 -1.36 13.59 2.55
CA GLY A 329 -1.54 14.13 3.87
C GLY A 329 -0.56 15.22 4.26
N LEU A 330 0.73 15.22 3.93
CA LEU A 330 1.63 14.09 3.68
C LEU A 330 1.98 13.40 4.99
N ASN A 331 2.03 12.09 4.97
CA ASN A 331 2.51 11.30 6.09
C ASN A 331 3.53 10.29 5.58
N VAL A 332 4.59 10.03 6.36
CA VAL A 332 5.61 9.02 6.05
C VAL A 332 5.81 8.15 7.27
N THR A 333 5.82 6.83 7.07
CA THR A 333 6.22 5.85 8.09
C THR A 333 7.36 4.99 7.56
N MET A 334 8.38 4.81 8.37
CA MET A 334 9.48 3.89 8.17
C MET A 334 9.47 2.86 9.29
N MET A 335 9.41 1.58 8.93
CA MET A 335 9.27 0.47 9.87
C MET A 335 10.36 -0.57 9.64
N SER A 336 11.02 -0.97 10.71
CA SER A 336 12.08 -1.98 10.73
C SER A 336 11.50 -3.35 11.03
N VAL A 337 11.79 -4.31 10.17
CA VAL A 337 11.38 -5.71 10.31
C VAL A 337 12.60 -6.62 10.18
N THR A 338 12.69 -7.61 11.04
CA THR A 338 13.55 -8.78 10.83
C THR A 338 12.66 -9.89 10.29
N TRP A 339 12.96 -10.37 9.10
CA TRP A 339 12.12 -11.37 8.44
C TRP A 339 12.43 -12.79 8.84
#